data_192007ef158a73c2e5be1597a0b6f72d
#
_entry.id   192007ef158a73c2e5be1597a0b6f72d
#
_cell.length_a   1.000
_cell.length_b   1.000
_cell.length_c   1.000
_cell.angle_alpha   90.00
_cell.angle_beta   90.00
_cell.angle_gamma   90.00
#
_symmetry.space_group_name_H-M   'P 1'
#
loop_
_entity.id
_entity.type
_entity.pdbx_description
1 polymer ?
#
loop_
_entity_poly.entity_id
_entity_poly.type
_entity_poly.pdbx_seq_one_letter_code
_entity_poly.pdbx_strand_id
1 'polypeptide(L)'
;MATIKDIAQRAGVSVSTASRALNDNPRISQATRLKVKQVASELNYQPNYNAQNLTRGESNMVGLVFPVTTVTAPANPFHIDLMRGISSALKPLQYEMVVAIAPNPTELLASVKSMVTQSKVHNFLIFYTMANDPVTAYLRKHQLNFVVIGHPTAQQPDRFVDNDNVKAGQAATERLITRHGVQRPVFLDSGANWTYEEARRDGYRQCMTLHQLPAITWSASRDGDIRQFLDRHPEIDGIVCADDILYGQLNRHLQYYDLPIACFNNSRLMGMLLDESERVDLQPRELGQAGVELLFNSRKHHQLVDFKIYD
;
A
#
# COMPACT_ATOMS: atom_id res chain seq x y z
N MET A 1 18.19 -7.56 32.25
CA MET A 1 18.20 -8.02 30.87
C MET A 1 19.62 -8.40 30.51
N ALA A 2 19.86 -9.60 29.98
CA ALA A 2 21.21 -10.04 29.61
C ALA A 2 21.77 -9.15 28.49
N THR A 3 23.06 -8.89 28.54
CA THR A 3 23.79 -8.08 27.58
C THR A 3 24.73 -8.94 26.73
N ILE A 4 25.21 -8.41 25.61
CA ILE A 4 26.22 -9.12 24.80
C ILE A 4 27.54 -9.37 25.57
N LYS A 5 27.84 -8.55 26.59
CA LYS A 5 28.97 -8.75 27.47
C LYS A 5 28.81 -9.99 28.33
N ASP A 6 27.60 -10.24 28.86
CA ASP A 6 27.30 -11.42 29.65
C ASP A 6 27.41 -12.71 28.81
N ILE A 7 26.96 -12.66 27.55
CA ILE A 7 27.13 -13.77 26.61
C ILE A 7 28.62 -14.03 26.35
N ALA A 8 29.38 -12.99 26.04
CA ALA A 8 30.80 -13.09 25.74
C ALA A 8 31.57 -13.72 26.92
N GLN A 9 31.31 -13.27 28.14
CA GLN A 9 31.91 -13.78 29.36
C GLN A 9 31.56 -15.26 29.58
N ARG A 10 30.26 -15.61 29.44
CA ARG A 10 29.80 -16.99 29.70
C ARG A 10 30.20 -17.98 28.60
N ALA A 11 30.32 -17.50 27.36
CA ALA A 11 30.83 -18.30 26.22
C ALA A 11 32.36 -18.37 26.17
N GLY A 12 33.08 -17.57 26.96
CA GLY A 12 34.56 -17.54 26.99
C GLY A 12 35.14 -16.92 25.70
N VAL A 13 34.49 -15.91 25.13
CA VAL A 13 34.92 -15.24 23.88
C VAL A 13 34.93 -13.71 24.07
N SER A 14 35.58 -13.00 23.16
CA SER A 14 35.48 -11.53 23.17
C SER A 14 34.07 -11.05 22.76
N VAL A 15 33.70 -9.84 23.18
CA VAL A 15 32.40 -9.21 22.79
C VAL A 15 32.25 -9.12 21.26
N SER A 16 33.34 -8.82 20.55
CA SER A 16 33.35 -8.77 19.08
C SER A 16 33.15 -10.17 18.45
N THR A 17 33.72 -11.23 19.09
CA THR A 17 33.51 -12.62 18.63
C THR A 17 32.07 -13.05 18.91
N ALA A 18 31.51 -12.73 20.07
CA ALA A 18 30.12 -13.02 20.42
C ALA A 18 29.15 -12.34 19.41
N SER A 19 29.36 -11.05 19.11
CA SER A 19 28.57 -10.32 18.13
C SER A 19 28.64 -10.96 16.73
N ARG A 20 29.83 -11.31 16.25
CA ARG A 20 30.01 -11.96 14.95
C ARG A 20 29.38 -13.36 14.92
N ALA A 21 29.47 -14.10 16.01
CA ALA A 21 28.88 -15.44 16.11
C ALA A 21 27.35 -15.41 16.08
N LEU A 22 26.73 -14.46 16.79
CA LEU A 22 25.27 -14.24 16.79
C LEU A 22 24.74 -13.83 15.40
N ASN A 23 25.56 -13.14 14.60
CA ASN A 23 25.22 -12.71 13.23
C ASN A 23 25.69 -13.73 12.16
N ASP A 24 25.96 -14.98 12.52
CA ASP A 24 26.38 -16.06 11.62
C ASP A 24 27.59 -15.75 10.72
N ASN A 25 28.49 -14.89 11.17
CA ASN A 25 29.65 -14.49 10.37
C ASN A 25 30.54 -15.71 10.06
N PRO A 26 30.80 -16.01 8.76
CA PRO A 26 31.55 -17.21 8.34
C PRO A 26 33.01 -17.25 8.83
N ARG A 27 33.57 -16.12 9.27
CA ARG A 27 34.91 -16.07 9.87
C ARG A 27 34.96 -16.65 11.27
N ILE A 28 33.82 -16.95 11.90
CA ILE A 28 33.73 -17.62 13.20
C ILE A 28 33.41 -19.09 13.00
N SER A 29 34.14 -19.97 13.66
CA SER A 29 33.95 -21.43 13.55
C SER A 29 32.50 -21.82 13.91
N GLN A 30 31.99 -22.87 13.27
CA GLN A 30 30.63 -23.37 13.54
C GLN A 30 30.44 -23.74 15.00
N ALA A 31 31.44 -24.38 15.63
CA ALA A 31 31.40 -24.74 17.04
C ALA A 31 31.24 -23.50 17.96
N THR A 32 31.99 -22.43 17.66
CA THR A 32 31.91 -21.18 18.44
C THR A 32 30.53 -20.51 18.20
N ARG A 33 30.01 -20.52 16.99
CA ARG A 33 28.67 -19.95 16.71
C ARG A 33 27.56 -20.68 17.46
N LEU A 34 27.60 -22.03 17.46
CA LEU A 34 26.63 -22.85 18.20
C LEU A 34 26.72 -22.59 19.73
N LYS A 35 27.94 -22.58 20.29
CA LYS A 35 28.15 -22.29 21.72
C LYS A 35 27.58 -20.91 22.10
N VAL A 36 27.88 -19.89 21.35
CA VAL A 36 27.40 -18.50 21.63
C VAL A 36 25.88 -18.41 21.51
N LYS A 37 25.28 -19.05 20.51
CA LYS A 37 23.80 -19.09 20.33
C LYS A 37 23.11 -19.86 21.47
N GLN A 38 23.69 -20.95 21.94
CA GLN A 38 23.17 -21.68 23.08
C GLN A 38 23.19 -20.81 24.36
N VAL A 39 24.32 -20.16 24.66
CA VAL A 39 24.42 -19.23 25.80
C VAL A 39 23.44 -18.08 25.70
N ALA A 40 23.23 -17.52 24.50
CA ALA A 40 22.25 -16.47 24.26
C ALA A 40 20.82 -16.93 24.56
N SER A 41 20.47 -18.16 24.15
CA SER A 41 19.17 -18.79 24.42
C SER A 41 18.97 -19.02 25.94
N GLU A 42 19.97 -19.56 26.62
CA GLU A 42 19.93 -19.81 28.09
C GLU A 42 19.74 -18.52 28.90
N LEU A 43 20.30 -17.41 28.41
CA LEU A 43 20.19 -16.10 29.05
C LEU A 43 18.96 -15.31 28.62
N ASN A 44 18.09 -15.86 27.75
CA ASN A 44 16.98 -15.15 27.12
C ASN A 44 17.44 -13.80 26.54
N TYR A 45 18.63 -13.81 25.92
CA TYR A 45 19.18 -12.60 25.32
C TYR A 45 18.43 -12.23 24.08
N GLN A 46 17.96 -10.99 24.02
CA GLN A 46 17.46 -10.38 22.79
C GLN A 46 18.47 -9.35 22.28
N PRO A 47 18.85 -9.43 20.97
CA PRO A 47 19.73 -8.44 20.38
C PRO A 47 19.21 -7.02 20.58
N ASN A 48 20.04 -6.12 21.08
CA ASN A 48 19.69 -4.71 21.12
C ASN A 48 19.95 -4.10 19.73
N TYR A 49 18.90 -4.05 18.93
CA TYR A 49 18.96 -3.50 17.57
C TYR A 49 19.40 -2.04 17.55
N ASN A 50 19.06 -1.23 18.58
CA ASN A 50 19.52 0.15 18.68
C ASN A 50 21.04 0.24 18.76
N ALA A 51 21.69 -0.66 19.50
CA ALA A 51 23.15 -0.69 19.60
C ALA A 51 23.81 -1.18 18.29
N GLN A 52 23.18 -2.11 17.58
CA GLN A 52 23.66 -2.58 16.27
C GLN A 52 23.48 -1.50 15.20
N ASN A 53 22.36 -0.81 15.19
CA ASN A 53 22.03 0.30 14.29
C ASN A 53 22.99 1.48 14.44
N LEU A 54 23.35 1.82 15.68
CA LEU A 54 24.38 2.83 15.96
C LEU A 54 25.73 2.50 15.29
N THR A 55 26.08 1.22 15.24
CA THR A 55 27.35 0.77 14.64
C THR A 55 27.29 0.73 13.12
N ARG A 56 26.10 0.51 12.54
CA ARG A 56 25.86 0.46 11.08
C ARG A 56 25.51 1.82 10.49
N GLY A 57 25.11 2.80 11.30
CA GLY A 57 24.62 4.09 10.84
C GLY A 57 23.24 4.08 10.18
N GLU A 58 22.55 2.93 10.19
CA GLU A 58 21.22 2.71 9.60
C GLU A 58 20.30 2.00 10.61
N SER A 59 19.01 2.36 10.60
CA SER A 59 18.02 1.67 11.42
C SER A 59 17.41 0.48 10.67
N ASN A 60 16.94 -0.53 11.41
CA ASN A 60 16.13 -1.62 10.88
C ASN A 60 14.64 -1.20 10.82
N MET A 61 14.37 -0.03 10.26
CA MET A 61 13.03 0.51 10.11
C MET A 61 12.70 0.76 8.64
N VAL A 62 11.42 0.56 8.31
CA VAL A 62 10.83 0.98 7.04
C VAL A 62 9.82 2.09 7.30
N GLY A 63 10.03 3.23 6.66
CA GLY A 63 9.11 4.36 6.71
C GLY A 63 7.91 4.11 5.81
N LEU A 64 6.70 4.14 6.36
CA LEU A 64 5.45 4.10 5.60
C LEU A 64 4.92 5.51 5.48
N VAL A 65 4.80 6.01 4.26
CA VAL A 65 4.36 7.39 3.99
C VAL A 65 2.98 7.37 3.39
N PHE A 66 2.02 7.91 4.13
CA PHE A 66 0.62 7.99 3.72
C PHE A 66 0.36 9.23 2.86
N PRO A 67 -0.69 9.21 2.01
CA PRO A 67 -1.11 10.41 1.30
C PRO A 67 -1.54 11.49 2.30
N VAL A 68 -1.33 12.73 1.93
CA VAL A 68 -1.88 13.86 2.68
C VAL A 68 -3.39 13.79 2.61
N THR A 69 -4.05 13.68 3.75
CA THR A 69 -5.50 13.81 3.82
C THR A 69 -5.89 14.54 5.09
N THR A 70 -6.86 15.41 4.97
CA THR A 70 -7.40 16.18 6.10
C THR A 70 -8.34 15.36 6.97
N VAL A 71 -8.90 14.24 6.49
CA VAL A 71 -10.01 13.56 7.20
C VAL A 71 -9.97 12.02 7.17
N THR A 72 -9.44 11.35 6.14
CA THR A 72 -9.81 9.95 5.89
C THR A 72 -8.68 8.92 5.78
N ALA A 73 -7.41 9.29 5.67
CA ALA A 73 -6.35 8.32 5.40
C ALA A 73 -6.22 7.18 6.44
N PRO A 74 -6.31 7.42 7.75
CA PRO A 74 -6.20 6.33 8.72
C PRO A 74 -7.43 5.41 8.75
N ALA A 75 -8.55 5.85 8.21
CA ALA A 75 -9.81 5.10 8.23
C ALA A 75 -10.01 4.18 7.02
N ASN A 76 -9.12 4.23 6.02
CA ASN A 76 -9.24 3.39 4.84
C ASN A 76 -8.83 1.93 5.15
N PRO A 77 -9.76 0.95 5.12
CA PRO A 77 -9.48 -0.45 5.40
C PRO A 77 -8.40 -1.05 4.49
N PHE A 78 -8.29 -0.57 3.25
CA PHE A 78 -7.25 -0.97 2.30
C PHE A 78 -5.85 -0.74 2.88
N HIS A 79 -5.59 0.44 3.47
CA HIS A 79 -4.29 0.74 4.07
C HIS A 79 -3.98 -0.15 5.28
N ILE A 80 -4.99 -0.54 6.07
CA ILE A 80 -4.78 -1.44 7.21
C ILE A 80 -4.36 -2.84 6.73
N ASP A 81 -5.01 -3.38 5.70
CA ASP A 81 -4.64 -4.68 5.16
C ASP A 81 -3.29 -4.63 4.42
N LEU A 82 -2.98 -3.52 3.74
CA LEU A 82 -1.67 -3.24 3.17
C LEU A 82 -0.57 -3.30 4.25
N MET A 83 -0.76 -2.58 5.37
CA MET A 83 0.17 -2.61 6.51
C MET A 83 0.31 -4.01 7.13
N ARG A 84 -0.75 -4.81 7.19
CA ARG A 84 -0.68 -6.21 7.64
C ARG A 84 0.23 -7.05 6.74
N GLY A 85 0.12 -6.87 5.43
CA GLY A 85 0.99 -7.52 4.44
C GLY A 85 2.45 -7.11 4.63
N ILE A 86 2.71 -5.81 4.75
CA ILE A 86 4.03 -5.25 5.01
C ILE A 86 4.62 -5.81 6.32
N SER A 87 3.86 -5.78 7.41
CA SER A 87 4.30 -6.30 8.72
C SER A 87 4.69 -7.77 8.65
N SER A 88 3.88 -8.59 7.96
CA SER A 88 4.18 -10.02 7.81
C SER A 88 5.46 -10.28 7.03
N ALA A 89 5.76 -9.47 6.00
CA ALA A 89 6.97 -9.60 5.19
C ALA A 89 8.22 -9.02 5.88
N LEU A 90 8.09 -7.99 6.70
CA LEU A 90 9.18 -7.38 7.45
C LEU A 90 9.64 -8.22 8.66
N LYS A 91 8.71 -8.96 9.28
CA LYS A 91 8.98 -9.75 10.49
C LYS A 91 10.16 -10.72 10.33
N PRO A 92 10.26 -11.58 9.30
CA PRO A 92 11.41 -12.46 9.12
C PRO A 92 12.71 -11.72 8.80
N LEU A 93 12.63 -10.49 8.27
CA LEU A 93 13.77 -9.62 7.98
C LEU A 93 14.23 -8.84 9.22
N GLN A 94 13.47 -8.91 10.33
CA GLN A 94 13.72 -8.18 11.58
C GLN A 94 13.69 -6.66 11.39
N TYR A 95 12.79 -6.18 10.53
CA TYR A 95 12.50 -4.76 10.35
C TYR A 95 11.20 -4.38 11.05
N GLU A 96 11.16 -3.16 11.56
CA GLU A 96 9.98 -2.52 12.15
C GLU A 96 9.41 -1.46 11.21
N MET A 97 8.15 -1.06 11.41
CA MET A 97 7.51 0.00 10.64
C MET A 97 7.46 1.29 11.44
N VAL A 98 7.74 2.41 10.80
CA VAL A 98 7.48 3.75 11.31
C VAL A 98 6.61 4.51 10.31
N VAL A 99 5.59 5.20 10.79
CA VAL A 99 4.53 5.76 9.94
C VAL A 99 4.62 7.29 9.90
N ALA A 100 4.55 7.89 8.70
CA ALA A 100 4.38 9.31 8.47
C ALA A 100 2.96 9.59 7.97
N ILE A 101 2.19 10.32 8.77
CA ILE A 101 0.86 10.85 8.45
C ILE A 101 0.87 12.33 8.78
N ALA A 102 0.40 13.17 7.87
CA ALA A 102 0.37 14.62 8.08
C ALA A 102 -0.82 15.27 7.34
N PRO A 103 -1.32 16.40 7.83
CA PRO A 103 -2.46 17.09 7.24
C PRO A 103 -2.11 17.90 5.98
N ASN A 104 -0.82 18.10 5.70
CA ASN A 104 -0.35 18.86 4.54
C ASN A 104 1.03 18.38 4.05
N PRO A 105 1.41 18.70 2.81
CA PRO A 105 2.69 18.25 2.22
C PRO A 105 3.94 18.74 2.96
N THR A 106 3.88 19.91 3.57
CA THR A 106 5.02 20.49 4.28
C THR A 106 5.34 19.71 5.54
N GLU A 107 4.32 19.38 6.33
CA GLU A 107 4.47 18.58 7.54
C GLU A 107 4.84 17.12 7.21
N LEU A 108 4.29 16.56 6.12
CA LEU A 108 4.65 15.22 5.67
C LEU A 108 6.13 15.14 5.31
N LEU A 109 6.63 16.10 4.54
CA LEU A 109 8.05 16.19 4.21
C LEU A 109 8.92 16.38 5.46
N ALA A 110 8.49 17.20 6.43
CA ALA A 110 9.20 17.40 7.69
C ALA A 110 9.29 16.08 8.49
N SER A 111 8.21 15.32 8.56
CA SER A 111 8.17 14.00 9.21
C SER A 111 9.14 13.02 8.55
N VAL A 112 9.15 12.93 7.22
CA VAL A 112 10.08 12.08 6.48
C VAL A 112 11.54 12.51 6.70
N LYS A 113 11.83 13.82 6.68
CA LYS A 113 13.18 14.35 7.01
C LYS A 113 13.61 13.95 8.41
N SER A 114 12.71 14.03 9.39
CA SER A 114 13.00 13.60 10.77
C SER A 114 13.29 12.09 10.84
N MET A 115 12.52 11.24 10.16
CA MET A 115 12.81 9.81 10.06
C MET A 115 14.21 9.54 9.51
N VAL A 116 14.62 10.25 8.46
CA VAL A 116 15.94 10.09 7.85
C VAL A 116 17.05 10.59 8.77
N THR A 117 16.90 11.79 9.33
CA THR A 117 18.01 12.45 10.06
C THR A 117 18.13 11.97 11.49
N GLN A 118 17.02 11.77 12.20
CA GLN A 118 16.99 11.41 13.61
C GLN A 118 16.93 9.90 13.80
N SER A 119 15.99 9.22 13.10
CA SER A 119 15.75 7.77 13.26
C SER A 119 16.58 6.91 12.29
N LYS A 120 17.38 7.51 11.39
CA LYS A 120 18.25 6.81 10.44
C LYS A 120 17.49 5.79 9.56
N VAL A 121 16.26 6.13 9.18
CA VAL A 121 15.47 5.33 8.25
C VAL A 121 15.97 5.55 6.83
N HIS A 122 16.29 4.47 6.11
CA HIS A 122 16.81 4.52 4.75
C HIS A 122 15.91 3.83 3.72
N ASN A 123 14.88 3.12 4.20
CA ASN A 123 13.94 2.34 3.38
C ASN A 123 12.53 2.88 3.55
N PHE A 124 11.81 3.12 2.45
CA PHE A 124 10.48 3.72 2.49
C PHE A 124 9.50 3.02 1.54
N LEU A 125 8.24 2.93 1.97
CA LEU A 125 7.08 2.58 1.14
C LEU A 125 6.15 3.78 1.09
N ILE A 126 5.83 4.26 -0.12
CA ILE A 126 5.00 5.44 -0.36
C ILE A 126 3.64 4.98 -0.85
N PHE A 127 2.56 5.33 -0.16
CA PHE A 127 1.20 4.84 -0.42
C PHE A 127 0.37 5.75 -1.32
N TYR A 128 1.03 6.54 -2.15
CA TYR A 128 0.38 7.43 -3.09
C TYR A 128 1.29 7.75 -4.28
N THR A 129 0.68 8.29 -5.32
CA THR A 129 1.40 8.85 -6.47
C THR A 129 0.94 10.27 -6.69
N MET A 130 1.89 11.19 -6.84
CA MET A 130 1.60 12.59 -7.11
C MET A 130 2.71 13.18 -7.99
N ALA A 131 2.32 13.94 -9.01
CA ALA A 131 3.26 14.67 -9.83
C ALA A 131 4.02 15.71 -8.98
N ASN A 132 5.35 15.81 -9.16
CA ASN A 132 6.22 16.75 -8.43
C ASN A 132 6.16 16.61 -6.90
N ASP A 133 5.93 15.38 -6.40
CA ASP A 133 5.87 15.12 -4.97
C ASP A 133 7.18 15.48 -4.25
N PRO A 134 7.13 16.35 -3.21
CA PRO A 134 8.32 16.79 -2.50
C PRO A 134 8.99 15.68 -1.68
N VAL A 135 8.23 14.65 -1.25
CA VAL A 135 8.76 13.52 -0.49
C VAL A 135 9.61 12.64 -1.38
N THR A 136 9.08 12.16 -2.49
CA THR A 136 9.84 11.31 -3.43
C THR A 136 11.01 12.05 -4.05
N ALA A 137 10.86 13.37 -4.32
CA ALA A 137 11.99 14.23 -4.74
C ALA A 137 13.10 14.29 -3.69
N TYR A 138 12.75 14.42 -2.41
CA TYR A 138 13.71 14.39 -1.31
C TYR A 138 14.40 13.03 -1.20
N LEU A 139 13.63 11.91 -1.24
CA LEU A 139 14.20 10.57 -1.16
C LEU A 139 15.18 10.29 -2.31
N ARG A 140 14.84 10.65 -3.55
CA ARG A 140 15.73 10.53 -4.72
C ARG A 140 16.99 11.35 -4.58
N LYS A 141 16.86 12.63 -4.16
CA LYS A 141 18.01 13.53 -3.96
C LYS A 141 19.01 12.96 -2.95
N HIS A 142 18.54 12.28 -1.92
CA HIS A 142 19.37 11.70 -0.88
C HIS A 142 19.72 10.22 -1.10
N GLN A 143 19.41 9.68 -2.30
CA GLN A 143 19.68 8.28 -2.69
C GLN A 143 19.12 7.26 -1.70
N LEU A 144 17.96 7.55 -1.09
CA LEU A 144 17.27 6.67 -0.17
C LEU A 144 16.49 5.61 -0.93
N ASN A 145 16.41 4.42 -0.38
CA ASN A 145 15.72 3.31 -1.00
C ASN A 145 14.20 3.43 -0.78
N PHE A 146 13.42 3.45 -1.85
CA PHE A 146 11.96 3.49 -1.72
C PHE A 146 11.25 2.76 -2.86
N VAL A 147 10.02 2.36 -2.58
CA VAL A 147 9.06 1.77 -3.52
C VAL A 147 7.72 2.50 -3.36
N VAL A 148 7.08 2.81 -4.47
CA VAL A 148 5.73 3.37 -4.51
C VAL A 148 4.70 2.25 -4.59
N ILE A 149 3.67 2.30 -3.77
CA ILE A 149 2.48 1.46 -3.89
C ILE A 149 1.45 2.26 -4.71
N GLY A 150 1.28 1.85 -5.96
CA GLY A 150 0.53 2.55 -6.99
C GLY A 150 1.40 2.85 -8.21
N HIS A 151 0.81 3.12 -9.36
CA HIS A 151 1.53 3.40 -10.59
C HIS A 151 2.13 4.82 -10.55
N PRO A 152 3.46 4.99 -10.70
CA PRO A 152 4.06 6.32 -10.73
C PRO A 152 3.62 7.08 -12.00
N THR A 153 3.70 8.40 -11.95
CA THR A 153 3.42 9.24 -13.13
C THR A 153 4.49 9.00 -14.20
N ALA A 154 4.13 9.14 -15.48
CA ALA A 154 5.02 8.89 -16.63
C ALA A 154 6.34 9.68 -16.59
N GLN A 155 6.40 10.77 -15.83
CA GLN A 155 7.58 11.63 -15.68
C GLN A 155 8.57 11.14 -14.60
N GLN A 156 8.23 10.10 -13.83
CA GLN A 156 9.00 9.65 -12.68
C GLN A 156 9.09 8.10 -12.69
N PRO A 157 10.19 7.53 -13.19
CA PRO A 157 10.39 6.08 -13.27
C PRO A 157 10.79 5.50 -11.90
N ASP A 158 10.01 5.78 -10.86
CA ASP A 158 10.25 5.20 -9.54
C ASP A 158 9.89 3.72 -9.53
N ARG A 159 10.51 2.95 -8.65
CA ARG A 159 10.17 1.56 -8.42
C ARG A 159 8.78 1.46 -7.81
N PHE A 160 7.94 0.56 -8.31
CA PHE A 160 6.56 0.49 -7.86
C PHE A 160 5.98 -0.92 -7.81
N VAL A 161 4.95 -1.06 -6.98
CA VAL A 161 4.04 -2.19 -6.95
C VAL A 161 2.62 -1.68 -7.12
N ASP A 162 1.85 -2.27 -8.01
CA ASP A 162 0.45 -1.89 -8.25
C ASP A 162 -0.35 -3.11 -8.74
N ASN A 163 -1.66 -2.93 -8.90
CA ASN A 163 -2.50 -3.80 -9.72
C ASN A 163 -2.55 -3.26 -11.16
N ASP A 164 -2.97 -4.11 -12.10
CA ASP A 164 -3.39 -3.62 -13.43
C ASP A 164 -4.77 -2.96 -13.30
N ASN A 165 -4.79 -1.69 -12.92
CA ASN A 165 -6.02 -0.93 -12.67
C ASN A 165 -6.88 -0.73 -13.94
N VAL A 166 -6.26 -0.74 -15.13
CA VAL A 166 -7.01 -0.71 -16.39
C VAL A 166 -7.79 -2.01 -16.58
N LYS A 167 -7.11 -3.16 -16.44
CA LYS A 167 -7.79 -4.46 -16.50
C LYS A 167 -8.83 -4.63 -15.39
N ALA A 168 -8.55 -4.12 -14.19
CA ALA A 168 -9.51 -4.19 -13.08
C ALA A 168 -10.77 -3.39 -13.39
N GLY A 169 -10.64 -2.17 -13.95
CA GLY A 169 -11.76 -1.35 -14.42
C GLY A 169 -12.57 -2.01 -15.54
N GLN A 170 -11.86 -2.59 -16.50
CA GLN A 170 -12.50 -3.35 -17.59
C GLN A 170 -13.28 -4.55 -17.04
N ALA A 171 -12.66 -5.36 -16.16
CA ALA A 171 -13.30 -6.56 -15.63
C ALA A 171 -14.51 -6.26 -14.72
N ALA A 172 -14.45 -5.19 -13.91
CA ALA A 172 -15.58 -4.75 -13.10
C ALA A 172 -16.78 -4.36 -13.97
N THR A 173 -16.53 -3.62 -15.05
CA THR A 173 -17.56 -3.19 -16.00
C THR A 173 -18.15 -4.36 -16.78
N GLU A 174 -17.30 -5.27 -17.24
CA GLU A 174 -17.70 -6.48 -17.96
C GLU A 174 -18.66 -7.36 -17.13
N ARG A 175 -18.42 -7.45 -15.81
CA ARG A 175 -19.29 -8.20 -14.90
C ARG A 175 -20.69 -7.59 -14.83
N LEU A 176 -20.82 -6.26 -14.73
CA LEU A 176 -22.14 -5.60 -14.75
C LEU A 176 -22.88 -5.86 -16.05
N ILE A 177 -22.20 -5.76 -17.19
CA ILE A 177 -22.80 -5.98 -18.50
C ILE A 177 -23.25 -7.44 -18.64
N THR A 178 -22.38 -8.39 -18.34
CA THR A 178 -22.63 -9.82 -18.64
C THR A 178 -23.53 -10.52 -17.63
N ARG A 179 -23.48 -10.14 -16.34
CA ARG A 179 -24.26 -10.80 -15.28
C ARG A 179 -25.57 -10.09 -14.97
N HIS A 180 -25.59 -8.78 -15.06
CA HIS A 180 -26.76 -7.97 -14.69
C HIS A 180 -27.47 -7.36 -15.91
N GLY A 181 -26.93 -7.55 -17.11
CA GLY A 181 -27.53 -7.03 -18.35
C GLY A 181 -27.46 -5.51 -18.50
N VAL A 182 -26.57 -4.86 -17.71
CA VAL A 182 -26.41 -3.41 -17.70
C VAL A 182 -25.93 -2.91 -19.07
N GLN A 183 -26.50 -1.84 -19.56
CA GLN A 183 -26.15 -1.24 -20.86
C GLN A 183 -25.69 0.21 -20.76
N ARG A 184 -26.02 0.90 -19.66
CA ARG A 184 -25.70 2.31 -19.45
C ARG A 184 -25.16 2.55 -18.03
N PRO A 185 -24.10 1.83 -17.63
CA PRO A 185 -23.49 2.08 -16.33
C PRO A 185 -22.82 3.45 -16.30
N VAL A 186 -22.83 4.11 -15.14
CA VAL A 186 -22.05 5.32 -14.91
C VAL A 186 -20.79 4.98 -14.12
N PHE A 187 -19.64 5.54 -14.49
CA PHE A 187 -18.42 5.47 -13.70
C PHE A 187 -18.35 6.66 -12.76
N LEU A 188 -18.22 6.37 -11.46
CA LEU A 188 -18.10 7.39 -10.41
C LEU A 188 -16.66 7.51 -9.92
N ASP A 189 -16.08 8.72 -9.95
CA ASP A 189 -14.76 9.04 -9.40
C ASP A 189 -14.81 10.24 -8.44
N SER A 190 -13.75 10.40 -7.62
CA SER A 190 -13.63 11.51 -6.67
C SER A 190 -13.36 12.85 -7.36
N GLY A 191 -12.79 12.82 -8.56
CA GLY A 191 -12.26 13.99 -9.27
C GLY A 191 -10.96 14.54 -8.70
N ALA A 192 -10.31 13.81 -7.79
CA ALA A 192 -9.02 14.19 -7.21
C ALA A 192 -7.82 13.86 -8.12
N ASN A 193 -8.07 13.34 -9.32
CA ASN A 193 -7.05 12.96 -10.31
C ASN A 193 -6.04 11.91 -9.78
N TRP A 194 -6.52 10.97 -8.99
CA TRP A 194 -5.71 9.83 -8.58
C TRP A 194 -5.42 8.93 -9.80
N THR A 195 -4.17 8.52 -9.96
CA THR A 195 -3.74 7.69 -11.11
C THR A 195 -4.50 6.37 -11.20
N TYR A 196 -4.86 5.75 -10.06
CA TYR A 196 -5.65 4.52 -10.04
C TYR A 196 -7.11 4.75 -10.50
N GLU A 197 -7.74 5.88 -10.14
CA GLU A 197 -9.10 6.21 -10.60
C GLU A 197 -9.11 6.45 -12.12
N GLU A 198 -8.11 7.18 -12.62
CA GLU A 198 -7.95 7.40 -14.06
C GLU A 198 -7.77 6.08 -14.82
N ALA A 199 -6.90 5.20 -14.34
CA ALA A 199 -6.67 3.89 -14.96
C ALA A 199 -7.92 3.00 -14.94
N ARG A 200 -8.68 2.97 -13.82
CA ARG A 200 -9.96 2.24 -13.73
C ARG A 200 -11.02 2.80 -14.67
N ARG A 201 -11.11 4.13 -14.76
CA ARG A 201 -12.00 4.82 -15.72
C ARG A 201 -11.63 4.51 -17.16
N ASP A 202 -10.35 4.43 -17.50
CA ASP A 202 -9.90 4.05 -18.83
C ASP A 202 -10.26 2.59 -19.15
N GLY A 203 -10.13 1.68 -18.17
CA GLY A 203 -10.60 0.31 -18.30
C GLY A 203 -12.12 0.22 -18.52
N TYR A 204 -12.90 1.00 -17.76
CA TYR A 204 -14.34 1.14 -17.97
C TYR A 204 -14.63 1.61 -19.39
N ARG A 205 -14.01 2.68 -19.89
CA ARG A 205 -14.22 3.21 -21.24
C ARG A 205 -13.87 2.19 -22.31
N GLN A 206 -12.78 1.43 -22.14
CA GLN A 206 -12.41 0.37 -23.07
C GLN A 206 -13.48 -0.72 -23.13
N CYS A 207 -14.02 -1.15 -21.99
CA CYS A 207 -15.12 -2.12 -21.93
C CYS A 207 -16.37 -1.59 -22.65
N MET A 208 -16.80 -0.35 -22.36
CA MET A 208 -17.94 0.27 -23.02
C MET A 208 -17.76 0.35 -24.55
N THR A 209 -16.55 0.68 -25.01
CA THR A 209 -16.23 0.70 -26.45
C THR A 209 -16.33 -0.69 -27.06
N LEU A 210 -15.82 -1.74 -26.40
CA LEU A 210 -15.89 -3.12 -26.87
C LEU A 210 -17.35 -3.59 -27.06
N HIS A 211 -18.24 -3.18 -26.14
CA HIS A 211 -19.66 -3.51 -26.20
C HIS A 211 -20.49 -2.52 -27.05
N GLN A 212 -19.87 -1.51 -27.66
CA GLN A 212 -20.52 -0.44 -28.42
C GLN A 212 -21.58 0.33 -27.60
N LEU A 213 -21.32 0.50 -26.30
CA LEU A 213 -22.18 1.18 -25.34
C LEU A 213 -21.65 2.59 -25.02
N PRO A 214 -22.52 3.55 -24.63
CA PRO A 214 -22.09 4.90 -24.28
C PRO A 214 -21.36 4.92 -22.94
N ALA A 215 -20.20 5.58 -22.87
CA ALA A 215 -19.47 5.77 -21.62
C ALA A 215 -19.95 7.04 -20.91
N ILE A 216 -20.55 6.88 -19.73
CA ILE A 216 -21.07 7.95 -18.88
C ILE A 216 -20.16 8.06 -17.64
N THR A 217 -19.73 9.27 -17.27
CA THR A 217 -18.87 9.48 -16.10
C THR A 217 -19.42 10.61 -15.24
N TRP A 218 -19.24 10.48 -13.93
CA TRP A 218 -19.54 11.50 -12.94
C TRP A 218 -18.39 11.63 -11.94
N SER A 219 -18.05 12.86 -11.58
CA SER A 219 -16.96 13.17 -10.64
C SER A 219 -17.47 14.01 -9.47
N ALA A 220 -17.19 13.56 -8.25
CA ALA A 220 -17.67 14.22 -7.03
C ALA A 220 -17.24 15.69 -6.91
N SER A 221 -16.04 16.04 -7.40
CA SER A 221 -15.52 17.40 -7.33
C SER A 221 -16.03 18.34 -8.41
N ARG A 222 -16.66 17.82 -9.49
CA ARG A 222 -17.00 18.59 -10.69
C ARG A 222 -18.49 18.64 -11.01
N ASP A 223 -19.19 17.53 -10.78
CA ASP A 223 -20.52 17.31 -11.39
C ASP A 223 -21.66 17.54 -10.38
N GLY A 224 -21.33 17.97 -9.16
CA GLY A 224 -22.33 18.37 -8.16
C GLY A 224 -23.00 17.18 -7.46
N ASP A 225 -24.27 17.34 -7.09
CA ASP A 225 -25.01 16.31 -6.34
C ASP A 225 -25.35 15.10 -7.20
N ILE A 226 -24.95 13.92 -6.77
CA ILE A 226 -25.15 12.65 -7.47
C ILE A 226 -26.64 12.32 -7.67
N ARG A 227 -27.53 12.68 -6.75
CA ARG A 227 -28.98 12.45 -6.88
C ARG A 227 -29.55 13.27 -8.02
N GLN A 228 -29.21 14.56 -8.08
CA GLN A 228 -29.65 15.43 -9.17
C GLN A 228 -29.12 14.96 -10.53
N PHE A 229 -27.93 14.36 -10.54
CA PHE A 229 -27.37 13.77 -11.74
C PHE A 229 -28.17 12.53 -12.17
N LEU A 230 -28.40 11.57 -11.26
CA LEU A 230 -29.17 10.35 -11.56
C LEU A 230 -30.63 10.66 -11.91
N ASP A 231 -31.28 11.62 -11.24
CA ASP A 231 -32.65 12.04 -11.56
C ASP A 231 -32.79 12.64 -12.99
N ARG A 232 -31.72 13.26 -13.49
CA ARG A 232 -31.65 13.79 -14.87
C ARG A 232 -31.26 12.74 -15.91
N HIS A 233 -30.74 11.59 -15.47
CA HIS A 233 -30.26 10.50 -16.29
C HIS A 233 -30.95 9.18 -15.90
N PRO A 234 -32.29 9.07 -16.05
CA PRO A 234 -33.05 7.86 -15.67
C PRO A 234 -32.71 6.65 -16.55
N GLU A 235 -31.97 6.85 -17.62
CA GLU A 235 -31.45 5.79 -18.49
C GLU A 235 -30.25 5.05 -17.89
N ILE A 236 -29.64 5.54 -16.80
CA ILE A 236 -28.54 4.86 -16.10
C ILE A 236 -29.08 3.62 -15.40
N ASP A 237 -28.49 2.47 -15.67
CA ASP A 237 -28.94 1.15 -15.20
C ASP A 237 -27.88 0.38 -14.41
N GLY A 238 -26.74 1.02 -14.04
CA GLY A 238 -25.70 0.44 -13.21
C GLY A 238 -24.63 1.44 -12.82
N ILE A 239 -23.81 1.06 -11.84
CA ILE A 239 -22.77 1.93 -11.26
C ILE A 239 -21.43 1.17 -11.18
N VAL A 240 -20.38 1.77 -11.73
CA VAL A 240 -18.98 1.38 -11.46
C VAL A 240 -18.36 2.46 -10.58
N CYS A 241 -18.16 2.19 -9.29
CA CYS A 241 -17.60 3.15 -8.36
C CYS A 241 -16.08 2.96 -8.23
N ALA A 242 -15.31 4.03 -8.41
CA ALA A 242 -13.85 3.98 -8.48
C ALA A 242 -13.19 3.43 -7.20
N ASP A 243 -13.80 3.60 -6.01
CA ASP A 243 -13.31 3.03 -4.77
C ASP A 243 -14.40 2.96 -3.68
N ASP A 244 -14.13 2.17 -2.64
CA ASP A 244 -15.07 1.91 -1.54
C ASP A 244 -15.30 3.13 -0.63
N ILE A 245 -14.33 4.01 -0.51
CA ILE A 245 -14.46 5.23 0.29
C ILE A 245 -15.43 6.19 -0.39
N LEU A 246 -15.27 6.39 -1.69
CA LEU A 246 -16.21 7.20 -2.48
C LEU A 246 -17.63 6.61 -2.39
N TYR A 247 -17.75 5.28 -2.57
CA TYR A 247 -19.07 4.64 -2.43
C TYR A 247 -19.67 4.89 -1.04
N GLY A 248 -18.92 4.69 0.03
CA GLY A 248 -19.37 4.93 1.40
C GLY A 248 -19.86 6.37 1.63
N GLN A 249 -19.20 7.36 1.03
CA GLN A 249 -19.64 8.77 1.08
C GLN A 249 -20.95 9.01 0.33
N LEU A 250 -21.15 8.31 -0.79
CA LEU A 250 -22.33 8.46 -1.65
C LEU A 250 -23.49 7.53 -1.27
N ASN A 251 -23.26 6.50 -0.48
CA ASN A 251 -24.22 5.42 -0.18
C ASN A 251 -25.58 5.94 0.30
N ARG A 252 -25.60 6.96 1.17
CA ARG A 252 -26.85 7.59 1.65
C ARG A 252 -27.74 8.16 0.53
N HIS A 253 -27.15 8.43 -0.64
CA HIS A 253 -27.83 8.94 -1.83
C HIS A 253 -28.14 7.79 -2.83
N LEU A 254 -27.23 6.84 -2.96
CA LEU A 254 -27.31 5.75 -3.93
C LEU A 254 -28.30 4.65 -3.51
N GLN A 255 -28.51 4.44 -2.23
CA GLN A 255 -29.41 3.42 -1.70
C GLN A 255 -30.91 3.56 -2.12
N TYR A 256 -31.28 4.71 -2.67
CA TYR A 256 -32.62 4.93 -3.20
C TYR A 256 -32.82 4.47 -4.65
N TYR A 257 -31.72 4.08 -5.31
CA TYR A 257 -31.71 3.57 -6.68
C TYR A 257 -31.36 2.08 -6.61
N ASP A 258 -32.24 1.26 -7.15
CA ASP A 258 -32.03 -0.20 -7.23
C ASP A 258 -31.15 -0.50 -8.47
N LEU A 259 -29.87 -0.16 -8.36
CA LEU A 259 -28.89 -0.28 -9.45
C LEU A 259 -27.82 -1.30 -9.09
N PRO A 260 -27.49 -2.24 -10.00
CA PRO A 260 -26.31 -3.10 -9.84
C PRO A 260 -25.03 -2.26 -9.71
N ILE A 261 -24.16 -2.64 -8.77
CA ILE A 261 -22.96 -1.89 -8.43
C ILE A 261 -21.74 -2.79 -8.56
N ALA A 262 -20.69 -2.26 -9.23
CA ALA A 262 -19.34 -2.78 -9.13
C ALA A 262 -18.47 -1.77 -8.38
N CYS A 263 -17.71 -2.23 -7.39
CA CYS A 263 -16.87 -1.38 -6.55
C CYS A 263 -15.50 -2.02 -6.31
N PHE A 264 -14.49 -1.19 -6.10
CA PHE A 264 -13.13 -1.65 -5.79
C PHE A 264 -12.92 -1.69 -4.28
N ASN A 265 -12.04 -2.58 -3.87
CA ASN A 265 -11.75 -3.02 -2.51
C ASN A 265 -12.83 -3.92 -1.91
N ASN A 266 -12.43 -5.10 -1.46
CA ASN A 266 -13.30 -6.06 -0.79
C ASN A 266 -13.15 -5.92 0.74
N SER A 267 -13.42 -4.70 1.25
CA SER A 267 -13.36 -4.46 2.69
C SER A 267 -14.60 -5.01 3.41
N ARG A 268 -14.45 -5.34 4.70
CA ARG A 268 -15.60 -5.72 5.54
C ARG A 268 -16.69 -4.64 5.57
N LEU A 269 -16.29 -3.37 5.47
CA LEU A 269 -17.22 -2.26 5.42
C LEU A 269 -18.12 -2.36 4.19
N MET A 270 -17.53 -2.68 3.03
CA MET A 270 -18.29 -2.87 1.80
C MET A 270 -19.26 -4.05 1.88
N GLY A 271 -18.84 -5.17 2.50
CA GLY A 271 -19.73 -6.31 2.75
C GLY A 271 -20.89 -6.01 3.71
N MET A 272 -20.82 -4.93 4.48
CA MET A 272 -21.94 -4.47 5.33
C MET A 272 -22.86 -3.46 4.61
N LEU A 273 -22.35 -2.76 3.60
CA LEU A 273 -23.09 -1.73 2.88
C LEU A 273 -23.76 -2.25 1.61
N LEU A 274 -23.23 -3.33 1.04
CA LEU A 274 -23.67 -3.90 -0.22
C LEU A 274 -23.82 -5.43 -0.07
N ASP A 275 -25.05 -5.91 -0.03
CA ASP A 275 -25.34 -7.35 0.05
C ASP A 275 -25.08 -8.04 -1.30
N GLU A 276 -25.40 -7.39 -2.42
CA GLU A 276 -25.18 -7.90 -3.78
C GLU A 276 -24.41 -6.87 -4.61
N SER A 277 -23.10 -7.06 -4.73
CA SER A 277 -22.25 -6.20 -5.58
C SER A 277 -21.07 -6.96 -6.15
N GLU A 278 -20.66 -6.60 -7.35
CA GLU A 278 -19.41 -7.07 -7.95
C GLU A 278 -18.24 -6.37 -7.25
N ARG A 279 -17.49 -7.10 -6.44
CA ARG A 279 -16.38 -6.54 -5.65
C ARG A 279 -15.04 -6.94 -6.23
N VAL A 280 -14.24 -5.96 -6.60
CA VAL A 280 -12.86 -6.14 -7.07
C VAL A 280 -11.92 -6.06 -5.88
N ASP A 281 -11.39 -7.19 -5.45
CA ASP A 281 -10.36 -7.28 -4.41
C ASP A 281 -8.98 -7.03 -5.02
N LEU A 282 -8.37 -5.94 -4.66
CA LEU A 282 -7.03 -5.54 -5.11
C LEU A 282 -5.91 -6.26 -4.35
N GLN A 283 -6.23 -7.19 -3.46
CA GLN A 283 -5.26 -7.99 -2.70
C GLN A 283 -4.26 -7.11 -1.92
N PRO A 284 -4.73 -6.20 -1.04
CA PRO A 284 -3.84 -5.23 -0.39
C PRO A 284 -2.75 -5.87 0.47
N ARG A 285 -2.97 -7.07 1.01
CA ARG A 285 -1.92 -7.78 1.77
C ARG A 285 -0.79 -8.24 0.87
N GLU A 286 -1.13 -8.79 -0.28
CA GLU A 286 -0.20 -9.22 -1.31
C GLU A 286 0.56 -8.02 -1.90
N LEU A 287 -0.11 -6.89 -2.12
CA LEU A 287 0.54 -5.63 -2.50
C LEU A 287 1.57 -5.19 -1.47
N GLY A 288 1.21 -5.26 -0.18
CA GLY A 288 2.14 -4.92 0.91
C GLY A 288 3.36 -5.83 0.96
N GLN A 289 3.16 -7.15 0.80
CA GLN A 289 4.25 -8.13 0.76
C GLN A 289 5.16 -7.89 -0.46
N ALA A 290 4.56 -7.72 -1.64
CA ALA A 290 5.29 -7.42 -2.88
C ALA A 290 6.07 -6.11 -2.79
N GLY A 291 5.53 -5.09 -2.10
CA GLY A 291 6.22 -3.84 -1.82
C GLY A 291 7.50 -4.04 -1.01
N VAL A 292 7.46 -4.86 0.04
CA VAL A 292 8.63 -5.21 0.84
C VAL A 292 9.62 -6.05 0.03
N GLU A 293 9.14 -7.06 -0.70
CA GLU A 293 10.00 -7.87 -1.56
C GLU A 293 10.74 -7.01 -2.58
N LEU A 294 10.03 -6.09 -3.24
CA LEU A 294 10.64 -5.19 -4.19
C LEU A 294 11.62 -4.23 -3.53
N LEU A 295 11.31 -3.71 -2.32
CA LEU A 295 12.17 -2.80 -1.58
C LEU A 295 13.56 -3.40 -1.31
N PHE A 296 13.62 -4.69 -0.93
CA PHE A 296 14.87 -5.39 -0.63
C PHE A 296 15.46 -6.17 -1.83
N ASN A 297 14.79 -6.16 -2.99
CA ASN A 297 15.27 -6.79 -4.22
C ASN A 297 15.58 -5.74 -5.29
N SER A 298 16.86 -5.42 -5.46
CA SER A 298 17.32 -4.41 -6.43
C SER A 298 17.24 -4.83 -7.92
N ARG A 299 16.90 -6.09 -8.21
CA ARG A 299 16.88 -6.61 -9.60
C ARG A 299 15.61 -6.28 -10.37
N LYS A 300 14.52 -5.94 -9.67
CA LYS A 300 13.23 -5.62 -10.29
C LYS A 300 12.93 -4.13 -10.14
N HIS A 301 12.31 -3.55 -11.17
CA HIS A 301 11.85 -2.16 -11.15
C HIS A 301 10.38 -2.03 -10.76
N HIS A 302 9.55 -3.00 -11.11
CA HIS A 302 8.14 -3.01 -10.79
C HIS A 302 7.61 -4.43 -10.60
N GLN A 303 6.49 -4.53 -9.95
CA GLN A 303 5.73 -5.78 -9.81
C GLN A 303 4.24 -5.45 -9.84
N LEU A 304 3.49 -6.20 -10.64
CA LEU A 304 2.03 -6.17 -10.62
C LEU A 304 1.52 -7.34 -9.78
N VAL A 305 0.50 -7.06 -8.97
CA VAL A 305 -0.23 -8.04 -8.17
C VAL A 305 -1.59 -8.26 -8.80
N ASP A 306 -1.99 -9.51 -8.96
CA ASP A 306 -3.29 -9.84 -9.51
C ASP A 306 -4.42 -9.38 -8.58
N PHE A 307 -5.55 -9.02 -9.18
CA PHE A 307 -6.79 -8.75 -8.45
C PHE A 307 -7.75 -9.95 -8.55
N LYS A 308 -8.74 -10.00 -7.67
CA LYS A 308 -9.83 -10.99 -7.72
C LYS A 308 -11.17 -10.27 -7.78
N ILE A 309 -12.17 -10.91 -8.37
CA ILE A 309 -13.53 -10.41 -8.35
C ILE A 309 -14.38 -11.41 -7.56
N TYR A 310 -15.09 -10.89 -6.58
CA TYR A 310 -16.03 -11.63 -5.75
C TYR A 310 -17.45 -11.19 -6.06
N ASP A 311 -18.35 -12.15 -5.98
CA ASP A 311 -19.79 -11.98 -6.09
C ASP A 311 -20.37 -11.50 -4.76
#